data_c8a834dde5165fde88738f53633e09ac
#
_entry.id   c8a834dde5165fde88738f53633e09ac
#
_cell.length_a   1.000
_cell.length_b   1.000
_cell.length_c   1.000
_cell.angle_alpha   90.00
_cell.angle_beta   90.00
_cell.angle_gamma   90.00
#
_symmetry.space_group_name_H-M   'P 1'
#
loop_
_entity.id
_entity.type
_entity.pdbx_description
1 polymer ?
#
loop_
_entity_poly.entity_id
_entity_poly.type
_entity_poly.pdbx_seq_one_letter_code
_entity_poly.pdbx_strand_id
1 'polypeptide(L)'
;MSVDQPCNLPASVRHRLLNIAKRDGEAFDLVLTRYALERLLYRLGQSQYHGQFLLKGAMLFAVWGGEAHRPTRDVDLLGFGTSELPQVVKIFQDICQESVEPDGLEFLPDTMRAMEIREDQEYQGVRVLFEARLEKAVIPIQIDIGYGDAVTPAPEDITYPTVLDFAAPKLRAYPIYTVVAEKFQAMVWHAMPIAA
;
A
#
# COMPACT_ATOMS: atom_id res chain seq x y z
N MET A 1 -19.98 -28.56 -3.17
CA MET A 1 -20.01 -28.03 -4.56
C MET A 1 -18.62 -27.51 -4.84
N SER A 2 -17.87 -28.24 -5.68
CA SER A 2 -16.51 -27.82 -6.07
C SER A 2 -16.66 -26.60 -6.98
N VAL A 3 -16.24 -25.43 -6.51
CA VAL A 3 -16.15 -24.24 -7.36
C VAL A 3 -15.02 -24.52 -8.33
N ASP A 4 -15.35 -24.69 -9.60
CA ASP A 4 -14.40 -24.84 -10.71
C ASP A 4 -13.46 -23.62 -10.66
N GLN A 5 -12.25 -23.81 -10.14
CA GLN A 5 -11.24 -22.75 -10.19
C GLN A 5 -10.91 -22.52 -11.66
N PRO A 6 -11.00 -21.30 -12.18
CA PRO A 6 -10.71 -21.04 -13.58
C PRO A 6 -9.29 -21.54 -13.89
N CYS A 7 -9.15 -22.28 -14.98
CA CYS A 7 -7.89 -22.92 -15.43
C CYS A 7 -6.69 -21.95 -15.57
N ASN A 8 -6.94 -20.62 -15.52
CA ASN A 8 -5.95 -19.55 -15.50
C ASN A 8 -6.45 -18.38 -14.62
N LEU A 9 -6.25 -18.47 -13.31
CA LEU A 9 -6.66 -17.45 -12.35
C LEU A 9 -6.07 -16.06 -12.66
N PRO A 10 -4.76 -15.89 -12.97
CA PRO A 10 -4.21 -14.58 -13.33
C PRO A 10 -4.91 -13.92 -14.51
N ALA A 11 -5.22 -14.66 -15.57
CA ALA A 11 -5.94 -14.13 -16.73
C ALA A 11 -7.39 -13.73 -16.37
N SER A 12 -8.07 -14.53 -15.56
CA SER A 12 -9.42 -14.23 -15.08
C SER A 12 -9.44 -12.95 -14.25
N VAL A 13 -8.52 -12.81 -13.29
CA VAL A 13 -8.38 -11.62 -12.45
C VAL A 13 -8.09 -10.40 -13.31
N ARG A 14 -7.12 -10.47 -14.22
CA ARG A 14 -6.78 -9.39 -15.14
C ARG A 14 -7.98 -8.93 -15.98
N HIS A 15 -8.77 -9.89 -16.50
CA HIS A 15 -9.97 -9.57 -17.28
C HIS A 15 -11.04 -8.85 -16.42
N ARG A 16 -11.27 -9.30 -15.18
CA ARG A 16 -12.20 -8.66 -14.25
C ARG A 16 -11.76 -7.21 -13.93
N LEU A 17 -10.47 -6.98 -13.70
CA LEU A 17 -9.91 -5.64 -13.48
C LEU A 17 -10.05 -4.74 -14.72
N LEU A 18 -9.85 -5.30 -15.92
CA LEU A 18 -10.08 -4.56 -17.17
C LEU A 18 -11.54 -4.15 -17.35
N ASN A 19 -12.48 -4.99 -16.93
CA ASN A 19 -13.90 -4.65 -16.98
C ASN A 19 -14.25 -3.52 -16.00
N ILE A 20 -13.63 -3.50 -14.80
CA ILE A 20 -13.75 -2.38 -13.84
C ILE A 20 -13.21 -1.09 -14.47
N ALA A 21 -12.00 -1.12 -15.02
CA ALA A 21 -11.40 0.05 -15.67
C ALA A 21 -12.31 0.64 -16.77
N LYS A 22 -12.90 -0.23 -17.60
CA LYS A 22 -13.83 0.20 -18.66
C LYS A 22 -15.15 0.78 -18.11
N ARG A 23 -15.71 0.14 -17.07
CA ARG A 23 -16.98 0.57 -16.45
C ARG A 23 -16.82 1.94 -15.80
N ASP A 24 -15.70 2.16 -15.09
CA ASP A 24 -15.47 3.35 -14.27
C ASP A 24 -14.74 4.47 -15.06
N GLY A 25 -14.31 4.20 -16.29
CA GLY A 25 -13.57 5.15 -17.12
C GLY A 25 -12.16 5.44 -16.60
N GLU A 26 -11.59 4.51 -15.81
CA GLU A 26 -10.25 4.65 -15.24
C GLU A 26 -9.18 4.06 -16.17
N ALA A 27 -7.96 4.58 -16.08
CA ALA A 27 -6.81 3.99 -16.75
C ALA A 27 -6.51 2.60 -16.16
N PHE A 28 -6.29 1.60 -17.00
CA PHE A 28 -6.16 0.21 -16.58
C PHE A 28 -4.93 -0.02 -15.67
N ASP A 29 -3.84 0.70 -15.92
CA ASP A 29 -2.64 0.66 -15.06
C ASP A 29 -2.93 1.12 -13.62
N LEU A 30 -3.82 2.08 -13.43
CA LEU A 30 -4.24 2.53 -12.09
C LEU A 30 -5.05 1.46 -11.37
N VAL A 31 -5.96 0.79 -12.06
CA VAL A 31 -6.75 -0.31 -11.49
C VAL A 31 -5.85 -1.50 -11.12
N LEU A 32 -4.86 -1.82 -11.97
CA LEU A 32 -3.85 -2.85 -11.69
C LEU A 32 -3.02 -2.50 -10.47
N THR A 33 -2.53 -1.26 -10.38
CA THR A 33 -1.73 -0.80 -9.23
C THR A 33 -2.56 -0.86 -7.96
N ARG A 34 -3.79 -0.32 -7.97
CA ARG A 34 -4.71 -0.35 -6.82
C ARG A 34 -4.94 -1.79 -6.32
N TYR A 35 -5.18 -2.72 -7.23
CA TYR A 35 -5.33 -4.13 -6.88
C TYR A 35 -4.05 -4.72 -6.27
N ALA A 36 -2.89 -4.45 -6.88
CA ALA A 36 -1.62 -4.97 -6.37
C ALA A 36 -1.28 -4.42 -4.96
N LEU A 37 -1.51 -3.12 -4.73
CA LEU A 37 -1.32 -2.50 -3.42
C LEU A 37 -2.29 -3.08 -2.37
N GLU A 38 -3.56 -3.27 -2.72
CA GLU A 38 -4.54 -3.94 -1.86
C GLU A 38 -4.07 -5.34 -1.45
N ARG A 39 -3.60 -6.15 -2.42
CA ARG A 39 -3.15 -7.52 -2.12
C ARG A 39 -1.84 -7.57 -1.34
N LEU A 40 -0.98 -6.54 -1.47
CA LEU A 40 0.18 -6.36 -0.61
C LEU A 40 -0.23 -6.05 0.84
N LEU A 41 -1.19 -5.12 1.03
CA LEU A 41 -1.73 -4.81 2.35
C LEU A 41 -2.40 -6.03 3.00
N TYR A 42 -3.04 -6.90 2.21
CA TYR A 42 -3.60 -8.15 2.72
C TYR A 42 -2.50 -9.06 3.28
N ARG A 43 -1.39 -9.25 2.54
CA ARG A 43 -0.25 -10.04 3.00
C ARG A 43 0.41 -9.44 4.24
N LEU A 44 0.55 -8.12 4.28
CA LEU A 44 1.04 -7.42 5.48
C LEU A 44 0.15 -7.72 6.68
N GLY A 45 -1.18 -7.64 6.53
CA GLY A 45 -2.14 -7.92 7.60
C GLY A 45 -2.14 -9.38 8.08
N GLN A 46 -1.73 -10.34 7.23
CA GLN A 46 -1.61 -11.76 7.59
C GLN A 46 -0.23 -12.12 8.17
N SER A 47 0.78 -11.29 7.92
CA SER A 47 2.17 -11.57 8.31
C SER A 47 2.44 -11.31 9.80
N GLN A 48 3.54 -11.87 10.29
CA GLN A 48 4.07 -11.56 11.62
C GLN A 48 4.42 -10.08 11.84
N TYR A 49 4.50 -9.31 10.76
CA TYR A 49 4.86 -7.89 10.78
C TYR A 49 3.66 -6.94 10.86
N HIS A 50 2.41 -7.46 10.92
CA HIS A 50 1.19 -6.64 10.93
C HIS A 50 1.17 -5.56 12.02
N GLY A 51 1.82 -5.80 13.16
CA GLY A 51 1.90 -4.85 14.27
C GLY A 51 3.03 -3.81 14.13
N GLN A 52 3.94 -3.98 13.15
CA GLN A 52 5.10 -3.10 12.96
C GLN A 52 4.82 -1.92 12.02
N PHE A 53 3.68 -1.90 11.36
CA PHE A 53 3.34 -0.85 10.41
C PHE A 53 1.92 -0.34 10.63
N LEU A 54 1.74 0.98 10.43
CA LEU A 54 0.43 1.61 10.34
C LEU A 54 0.24 2.16 8.93
N LEU A 55 -0.91 1.89 8.33
CA LEU A 55 -1.28 2.53 7.07
C LEU A 55 -1.54 4.01 7.31
N LYS A 56 -0.92 4.85 6.49
CA LYS A 56 -1.16 6.30 6.46
C LYS A 56 -1.39 6.80 5.03
N GLY A 57 -1.48 8.10 4.84
CA GLY A 57 -1.49 8.71 3.52
C GLY A 57 -2.79 8.54 2.73
N ALA A 58 -2.67 8.64 1.42
CA ALA A 58 -3.81 8.79 0.52
C ALA A 58 -4.69 7.54 0.40
N MET A 59 -4.14 6.35 0.64
CA MET A 59 -4.92 5.10 0.60
C MET A 59 -6.06 5.07 1.62
N LEU A 60 -5.95 5.80 2.73
CA LEU A 60 -6.99 5.85 3.76
C LEU A 60 -8.29 6.51 3.31
N PHE A 61 -8.27 7.36 2.27
CA PHE A 61 -9.50 7.95 1.74
C PHE A 61 -10.49 6.89 1.21
N ALA A 62 -9.98 5.76 0.71
CA ALA A 62 -10.83 4.64 0.28
C ALA A 62 -11.59 4.00 1.47
N VAL A 63 -11.03 4.02 2.68
CA VAL A 63 -11.64 3.47 3.90
C VAL A 63 -12.77 4.36 4.41
N TRP A 64 -12.61 5.68 4.27
CA TRP A 64 -13.58 6.65 4.80
C TRP A 64 -14.71 7.01 3.83
N GLY A 65 -14.87 6.25 2.72
CA GLY A 65 -15.96 6.45 1.75
C GLY A 65 -15.80 7.70 0.90
N GLY A 66 -14.63 8.30 0.87
CA GLY A 66 -14.30 9.37 -0.06
C GLY A 66 -14.12 8.80 -1.47
N GLU A 67 -14.73 9.42 -2.48
CA GLU A 67 -14.30 9.17 -3.85
C GLU A 67 -12.81 9.53 -3.92
N ALA A 68 -12.00 8.58 -4.37
CA ALA A 68 -10.57 8.81 -4.55
C ALA A 68 -10.39 9.80 -5.72
N HIS A 69 -10.48 11.09 -5.43
CA HIS A 69 -10.28 12.15 -6.43
C HIS A 69 -8.86 12.14 -7.04
N ARG A 70 -7.95 11.42 -6.41
CA ARG A 70 -6.59 11.22 -6.90
C ARG A 70 -6.18 9.76 -6.69
N PRO A 71 -5.96 8.99 -7.78
CA PRO A 71 -5.43 7.65 -7.65
C PRO A 71 -4.03 7.71 -7.03
N THR A 72 -3.83 6.92 -5.98
CA THR A 72 -2.50 6.75 -5.39
C THR A 72 -1.78 5.60 -6.06
N ARG A 73 -0.45 5.70 -6.18
CA ARG A 73 0.42 4.69 -6.80
C ARG A 73 1.42 4.11 -5.82
N ASP A 74 1.33 4.52 -4.58
CA ASP A 74 2.23 4.18 -3.48
C ASP A 74 1.46 3.84 -2.20
N VAL A 75 2.11 3.11 -1.34
CA VAL A 75 1.66 2.83 0.02
C VAL A 75 2.49 3.66 0.99
N ASP A 76 1.85 4.51 1.76
CA ASP A 76 2.48 5.24 2.85
C ASP A 76 2.30 4.47 4.16
N LEU A 77 3.38 4.19 4.85
CA LEU A 77 3.39 3.51 6.14
C LEU A 77 4.13 4.31 7.20
N LEU A 78 3.70 4.21 8.44
CA LEU A 78 4.54 4.49 9.59
C LEU A 78 5.13 3.18 10.09
N GLY A 79 6.46 3.09 10.16
CA GLY A 79 7.18 1.93 10.65
C GLY A 79 7.60 2.08 12.13
N PHE A 80 7.51 0.97 12.87
CA PHE A 80 8.03 0.83 14.23
C PHE A 80 9.19 -0.17 14.23
N GLY A 81 10.31 0.23 14.81
CA GLY A 81 11.50 -0.61 14.90
C GLY A 81 12.63 -0.12 14.00
N THR A 82 13.26 -1.03 13.27
CA THR A 82 14.45 -0.71 12.48
C THR A 82 14.14 -0.02 11.17
N SER A 83 14.96 0.97 10.81
CA SER A 83 15.00 1.62 9.49
C SER A 83 16.18 1.14 8.63
N GLU A 84 16.97 0.15 9.11
CA GLU A 84 18.11 -0.41 8.40
C GLU A 84 17.67 -1.05 7.07
N LEU A 85 18.18 -0.56 5.94
CA LEU A 85 17.74 -0.95 4.61
C LEU A 85 17.73 -2.47 4.38
N PRO A 86 18.77 -3.25 4.74
CA PRO A 86 18.75 -4.70 4.54
C PRO A 86 17.66 -5.41 5.34
N GLN A 87 17.35 -4.92 6.55
CA GLN A 87 16.31 -5.49 7.39
C GLN A 87 14.91 -5.15 6.85
N VAL A 88 14.71 -3.92 6.41
CA VAL A 88 13.45 -3.50 5.75
C VAL A 88 13.19 -4.31 4.49
N VAL A 89 14.21 -4.50 3.63
CA VAL A 89 14.10 -5.38 2.45
C VAL A 89 13.68 -6.78 2.86
N LYS A 90 14.33 -7.38 3.87
CA LYS A 90 13.99 -8.72 4.34
C LYS A 90 12.53 -8.82 4.83
N ILE A 91 12.07 -7.84 5.59
CA ILE A 91 10.69 -7.77 6.08
C ILE A 91 9.69 -7.80 4.90
N PHE A 92 9.89 -6.95 3.89
CA PHE A 92 8.98 -6.91 2.76
C PHE A 92 9.11 -8.10 1.81
N GLN A 93 10.29 -8.73 1.72
CA GLN A 93 10.44 -10.03 1.04
C GLN A 93 9.60 -11.11 1.73
N ASP A 94 9.65 -11.18 3.06
CA ASP A 94 8.84 -12.13 3.83
C ASP A 94 7.33 -11.86 3.66
N ILE A 95 6.91 -10.59 3.71
CA ILE A 95 5.52 -10.19 3.44
C ILE A 95 5.07 -10.62 2.04
N CYS A 96 5.88 -10.42 1.02
CA CYS A 96 5.57 -10.84 -0.35
C CYS A 96 5.41 -12.35 -0.50
N GLN A 97 6.11 -13.13 0.33
CA GLN A 97 6.09 -14.59 0.35
C GLN A 97 5.06 -15.19 1.31
N GLU A 98 4.26 -14.32 1.99
CA GLU A 98 3.22 -14.80 2.91
C GLU A 98 2.24 -15.72 2.19
N SER A 99 1.97 -16.88 2.83
CA SER A 99 1.07 -17.88 2.28
C SER A 99 -0.38 -17.44 2.39
N VAL A 100 -1.01 -17.13 1.27
CA VAL A 100 -2.40 -16.67 1.19
C VAL A 100 -3.17 -17.47 0.15
N GLU A 101 -4.50 -17.36 0.17
CA GLU A 101 -5.32 -17.90 -0.91
C GLU A 101 -4.91 -17.27 -2.26
N PRO A 102 -4.84 -18.08 -3.33
CA PRO A 102 -4.44 -17.59 -4.65
C PRO A 102 -5.31 -16.43 -5.12
N ASP A 103 -4.70 -15.31 -5.42
CA ASP A 103 -5.33 -14.08 -5.90
C ASP A 103 -4.86 -13.68 -7.31
N GLY A 104 -4.12 -14.57 -7.96
CA GLY A 104 -3.60 -14.38 -9.31
C GLY A 104 -2.38 -13.48 -9.42
N LEU A 105 -1.97 -12.80 -8.33
CA LEU A 105 -0.83 -11.90 -8.31
C LEU A 105 0.43 -12.61 -7.80
N GLU A 106 1.55 -12.32 -8.43
CA GLU A 106 2.88 -12.78 -8.01
C GLU A 106 3.73 -11.55 -7.71
N PHE A 107 4.16 -11.38 -6.45
CA PHE A 107 5.18 -10.40 -6.11
C PHE A 107 6.56 -10.96 -6.41
N LEU A 108 7.47 -10.11 -6.89
CA LEU A 108 8.81 -10.48 -7.32
C LEU A 108 9.86 -9.96 -6.31
N PRO A 109 10.09 -10.66 -5.19
CA PRO A 109 10.96 -10.18 -4.11
C PRO A 109 12.40 -9.98 -4.55
N ASP A 110 12.88 -10.68 -5.59
CA ASP A 110 14.24 -10.53 -6.12
C ASP A 110 14.46 -9.18 -6.84
N THR A 111 13.40 -8.47 -7.20
CA THR A 111 13.47 -7.12 -7.80
C THR A 111 13.55 -6.01 -6.74
N MET A 112 13.44 -6.39 -5.45
CA MET A 112 13.29 -5.44 -4.35
C MET A 112 14.58 -4.68 -4.08
N ARG A 113 14.42 -3.38 -3.91
CA ARG A 113 15.46 -2.45 -3.48
C ARG A 113 14.90 -1.44 -2.51
N ALA A 114 15.71 -1.03 -1.56
CA ALA A 114 15.36 0.03 -0.62
C ALA A 114 16.36 1.17 -0.70
N MET A 115 15.90 2.38 -0.42
CA MET A 115 16.72 3.56 -0.36
C MET A 115 16.21 4.50 0.73
N GLU A 116 17.11 5.27 1.32
CA GLU A 116 16.72 6.33 2.23
C GLU A 116 16.02 7.47 1.44
N ILE A 117 14.94 7.98 2.02
CA ILE A 117 14.29 9.21 1.57
C ILE A 117 14.37 10.24 2.68
N ARG A 118 14.64 11.48 2.31
CA ARG A 118 14.62 12.62 3.23
C ARG A 118 13.47 13.52 2.83
N GLU A 119 12.45 13.54 3.66
CA GLU A 119 11.35 14.52 3.57
C GLU A 119 11.66 15.70 4.49
N ASP A 120 12.65 16.52 4.22
CA ASP A 120 13.23 17.55 5.08
C ASP A 120 14.31 17.05 6.05
N GLN A 121 15.04 18.00 6.67
CA GLN A 121 16.26 17.72 7.46
C GLN A 121 16.04 16.89 8.74
N GLU A 122 14.81 16.61 9.14
CA GLU A 122 14.49 15.93 10.41
C GLU A 122 13.85 14.53 10.24
N TYR A 123 13.28 14.17 9.08
CA TYR A 123 12.59 12.90 8.90
C TYR A 123 13.38 11.92 8.03
N GLN A 124 13.82 10.83 8.63
CA GLN A 124 14.41 9.69 7.91
C GLN A 124 13.27 8.75 7.49
N GLY A 125 13.12 8.56 6.21
CA GLY A 125 12.21 7.58 5.63
C GLY A 125 12.94 6.54 4.80
N VAL A 126 12.28 5.44 4.50
CA VAL A 126 12.77 4.39 3.61
C VAL A 126 11.76 4.18 2.50
N ARG A 127 12.22 4.25 1.25
CA ARG A 127 11.44 3.86 0.07
C ARG A 127 11.83 2.45 -0.35
N VAL A 128 10.83 1.58 -0.47
CA VAL A 128 10.98 0.23 -1.01
C VAL A 128 10.33 0.18 -2.38
N LEU A 129 11.07 -0.29 -3.39
CA LEU A 129 10.63 -0.43 -4.77
C LEU A 129 10.82 -1.88 -5.20
N PHE A 130 9.80 -2.46 -5.82
CA PHE A 130 9.84 -3.80 -6.42
C PHE A 130 8.73 -3.96 -7.45
N GLU A 131 8.61 -5.15 -8.02
CA GLU A 131 7.63 -5.45 -9.05
C GLU A 131 6.66 -6.54 -8.58
N ALA A 132 5.43 -6.46 -9.09
CA ALA A 132 4.47 -7.53 -9.07
C ALA A 132 4.10 -7.92 -10.51
N ARG A 133 3.62 -9.15 -10.69
CA ARG A 133 3.18 -9.65 -11.99
C ARG A 133 1.76 -10.21 -11.91
N LEU A 134 0.94 -9.80 -12.86
CA LEU A 134 -0.39 -10.38 -13.07
C LEU A 134 -0.47 -10.84 -14.54
N GLU A 135 -0.37 -12.13 -14.78
CA GLU A 135 -0.23 -12.72 -16.13
C GLU A 135 1.02 -12.15 -16.82
N LYS A 136 0.85 -11.29 -17.85
CA LYS A 136 1.92 -10.62 -18.59
C LYS A 136 2.16 -9.18 -18.15
N ALA A 137 1.29 -8.63 -17.31
CA ALA A 137 1.43 -7.26 -16.83
C ALA A 137 2.43 -7.20 -15.69
N VAL A 138 3.42 -6.34 -15.81
CA VAL A 138 4.36 -5.98 -14.75
C VAL A 138 3.84 -4.71 -14.09
N ILE A 139 3.75 -4.71 -12.77
CA ILE A 139 3.18 -3.65 -11.96
C ILE A 139 4.26 -3.15 -11.00
N PRO A 140 4.76 -1.92 -11.15
CA PRO A 140 5.70 -1.36 -10.20
C PRO A 140 5.01 -1.09 -8.87
N ILE A 141 5.67 -1.46 -7.78
CA ILE A 141 5.21 -1.24 -6.41
C ILE A 141 6.16 -0.27 -5.71
N GLN A 142 5.60 0.71 -5.05
CA GLN A 142 6.32 1.64 -4.19
C GLN A 142 5.70 1.67 -2.81
N ILE A 143 6.55 1.62 -1.79
CA ILE A 143 6.18 1.76 -0.39
C ILE A 143 7.08 2.83 0.21
N ASP A 144 6.50 3.83 0.83
CA ASP A 144 7.20 4.88 1.56
C ASP A 144 6.94 4.72 3.06
N ILE A 145 8.01 4.56 3.82
CA ILE A 145 7.95 4.26 5.25
C ILE A 145 8.59 5.41 6.01
N GLY A 146 7.78 6.14 6.78
CA GLY A 146 8.28 7.10 7.76
C GLY A 146 8.57 6.41 9.10
N TYR A 147 9.48 6.96 9.88
CA TYR A 147 9.82 6.48 11.22
C TYR A 147 9.83 7.66 12.20
N GLY A 148 9.43 7.37 13.45
CA GLY A 148 9.55 8.35 14.54
C GLY A 148 8.31 9.20 14.81
N ASP A 149 7.27 9.12 13.99
CA ASP A 149 6.04 9.89 14.21
C ASP A 149 5.28 9.40 15.45
N ALA A 150 4.80 10.36 16.26
CA ALA A 150 3.85 10.08 17.32
C ALA A 150 2.42 10.12 16.77
N VAL A 151 1.66 9.05 16.96
CA VAL A 151 0.27 8.96 16.50
C VAL A 151 -0.69 9.30 17.62
N THR A 152 -1.43 10.39 17.46
CA THR A 152 -2.45 10.85 18.42
C THR A 152 -3.69 11.31 17.64
N PRO A 153 -4.90 10.78 17.94
CA PRO A 153 -5.22 9.70 18.89
C PRO A 153 -4.63 8.34 18.52
N ALA A 154 -4.89 7.31 19.34
CA ALA A 154 -4.36 5.96 19.11
C ALA A 154 -4.75 5.41 17.73
N PRO A 155 -3.89 4.59 17.09
CA PRO A 155 -4.20 3.93 15.82
C PRO A 155 -5.49 3.11 15.87
N GLU A 156 -6.19 3.05 14.74
CA GLU A 156 -7.46 2.33 14.59
C GLU A 156 -7.26 1.04 13.79
N ASP A 157 -8.01 -0.01 14.17
CA ASP A 157 -8.11 -1.21 13.34
C ASP A 157 -9.11 -0.96 12.21
N ILE A 158 -8.68 -1.19 10.98
CA ILE A 158 -9.49 -0.97 9.78
C ILE A 158 -9.64 -2.24 8.94
N THR A 159 -10.73 -2.32 8.19
CA THR A 159 -10.87 -3.24 7.07
C THR A 159 -10.78 -2.44 5.78
N TYR A 160 -9.73 -2.67 4.99
CA TYR A 160 -9.50 -1.95 3.74
C TYR A 160 -10.43 -2.50 2.64
N PRO A 161 -11.10 -1.64 1.85
CA PRO A 161 -12.02 -2.09 0.80
C PRO A 161 -11.30 -2.83 -0.33
N THR A 162 -11.98 -3.81 -0.93
CA THR A 162 -11.41 -4.65 -1.99
C THR A 162 -11.91 -4.25 -3.38
N VAL A 163 -11.03 -4.36 -4.37
CA VAL A 163 -11.36 -4.12 -5.80
C VAL A 163 -12.15 -5.27 -6.38
N LEU A 164 -11.82 -6.50 -5.98
CA LEU A 164 -12.49 -7.74 -6.36
C LEU A 164 -12.95 -8.52 -5.12
N ASP A 165 -13.73 -9.60 -5.31
CA ASP A 165 -14.27 -10.43 -4.22
C ASP A 165 -13.19 -11.36 -3.62
N PHE A 166 -12.14 -10.77 -3.06
CA PHE A 166 -11.13 -11.45 -2.26
C PHE A 166 -11.23 -11.03 -0.80
N ALA A 167 -10.60 -11.79 0.09
CA ALA A 167 -10.54 -11.44 1.50
C ALA A 167 -9.91 -10.06 1.70
N ALA A 168 -10.59 -9.22 2.50
CA ALA A 168 -10.19 -7.84 2.72
C ALA A 168 -8.97 -7.73 3.65
N PRO A 169 -8.04 -6.81 3.39
CA PRO A 169 -6.95 -6.48 4.30
C PRO A 169 -7.49 -5.99 5.65
N LYS A 170 -6.95 -6.50 6.75
CA LYS A 170 -7.21 -6.01 8.11
C LYS A 170 -5.90 -5.46 8.65
N LEU A 171 -5.88 -4.18 8.96
CA LEU A 171 -4.67 -3.42 9.28
C LEU A 171 -4.92 -2.44 10.40
N ARG A 172 -3.83 -2.00 11.02
CA ARG A 172 -3.84 -0.81 11.85
C ARG A 172 -3.53 0.42 10.98
N ALA A 173 -4.18 1.53 11.27
CA ALA A 173 -4.07 2.73 10.46
C ALA A 173 -4.13 4.01 11.30
N TYR A 174 -3.74 5.09 10.70
CA TYR A 174 -3.92 6.42 11.25
C TYR A 174 -5.41 6.75 11.38
N PRO A 175 -5.83 7.34 12.51
CA PRO A 175 -7.13 8.00 12.62
C PRO A 175 -7.25 9.15 11.63
N ILE A 176 -8.47 9.43 11.17
CA ILE A 176 -8.74 10.51 10.21
C ILE A 176 -8.19 11.87 10.69
N TYR A 177 -8.28 12.15 11.97
CA TYR A 177 -7.80 13.42 12.56
C TYR A 177 -6.29 13.57 12.44
N THR A 178 -5.52 12.49 12.59
CA THR A 178 -4.06 12.49 12.41
C THR A 178 -3.70 12.82 10.96
N VAL A 179 -4.36 12.19 9.98
CA VAL A 179 -4.11 12.46 8.56
C VAL A 179 -4.44 13.90 8.18
N VAL A 180 -5.54 14.44 8.72
CA VAL A 180 -5.92 15.84 8.49
C VAL A 180 -4.86 16.79 9.10
N ALA A 181 -4.40 16.50 10.32
CA ALA A 181 -3.40 17.31 10.99
C ALA A 181 -2.05 17.33 10.23
N GLU A 182 -1.55 16.16 9.77
CA GLU A 182 -0.33 16.09 8.97
C GLU A 182 -0.45 16.87 7.65
N LYS A 183 -1.56 16.72 6.94
CA LYS A 183 -1.79 17.49 5.70
C LYS A 183 -1.85 18.99 5.96
N PHE A 184 -2.49 19.39 7.04
CA PHE A 184 -2.56 20.81 7.42
C PHE A 184 -1.16 21.35 7.77
N GLN A 185 -0.39 20.60 8.55
CA GLN A 185 1.00 20.96 8.88
C GLN A 185 1.85 21.12 7.61
N ALA A 186 1.80 20.16 6.67
CA ALA A 186 2.53 20.24 5.40
C ALA A 186 2.13 21.48 4.58
N MET A 187 0.83 21.85 4.54
CA MET A 187 0.36 23.04 3.86
C MET A 187 0.90 24.32 4.48
N VAL A 188 0.95 24.41 5.82
CA VAL A 188 1.48 25.57 6.55
C VAL A 188 2.97 25.73 6.30
N TRP A 189 3.74 24.63 6.36
CA TRP A 189 5.19 24.66 6.13
C TRP A 189 5.56 25.08 4.71
N HIS A 190 4.84 24.59 3.70
CA HIS A 190 5.08 24.99 2.31
C HIS A 190 4.56 26.40 1.97
N ALA A 191 3.68 26.96 2.78
CA ALA A 191 3.18 28.33 2.61
C ALA A 191 4.03 29.40 3.31
N MET A 192 4.95 29.02 4.21
CA MET A 192 5.87 29.97 4.83
C MET A 192 7.00 30.32 3.87
N PRO A 193 7.18 31.62 3.47
CA PRO A 193 8.36 32.05 2.76
C PRO A 193 9.58 31.81 3.65
N ILE A 194 10.60 31.13 3.12
CA ILE A 194 11.91 31.03 3.76
C ILE A 194 12.38 32.45 3.99
N ALA A 195 12.36 32.93 5.24
CA ALA A 195 12.95 34.20 5.59
C ALA A 195 14.46 34.11 5.29
N ALA A 196 14.91 34.95 4.38
CA ALA A 196 16.30 35.07 3.96
C ALA A 196 17.17 35.64 5.08
#